data_52d4f5bd3ef05e214004f14dd5e3ce38
#
_entry.id   52d4f5bd3ef05e214004f14dd5e3ce38
#
_cell.length_a   1.000
_cell.length_b   1.000
_cell.length_c   1.000
_cell.angle_alpha   90.00
_cell.angle_beta   90.00
_cell.angle_gamma   90.00
#
_symmetry.space_group_name_H-M   'P 1'
#
loop_
_entity.id
_entity.type
_entity.pdbx_description
1 polymer ?
#
loop_
_entity_poly.entity_id
_entity_poly.type
_entity_poly.pdbx_seq_one_letter_code
_entity_poly.pdbx_strand_id
1 'polypeptide(L)'
;MPRILFCLIVFVAISAPPLAAGPLGLVLPTDNDTIFSEDPSQFYMYTDRNFEGVLSKPWSGGAYGFTRDQKRSAAGIILTRLHEGIDIRPVRRDAAGEPLDEVRAIATGTVVYVTTSASQSNYGRYIVVHHDWGDGPFFSLYAHLSAATAKAGQSVTAGETIGKMGYTGDGINRERAHVHVELNFILSDHFQRWYEQHFTNQNHHGIYNGINLTGLDIAALLKAHRANPAITIPEFLATQAEVHYRVLVPKTGGLPFLQRYPWLGRELDRVQNPVSWEFSFAATGVPLAIKPSDQAVQAPIVTYVKPTPGNHGDFTVGRLTGTGDRATLTPSGSRYLQLITDSF
;
A
#
# COMPACT_ATOMS: atom_id res chain seq x y z
N MET A 1 -26.15 -63.19 -11.19
CA MET A 1 -26.08 -61.76 -10.70
C MET A 1 -24.62 -61.39 -10.51
N PRO A 2 -24.02 -60.52 -11.32
CA PRO A 2 -22.62 -60.10 -11.14
C PRO A 2 -22.54 -59.01 -10.08
N ARG A 3 -21.64 -59.18 -9.12
CA ARG A 3 -21.27 -58.17 -8.11
C ARG A 3 -20.35 -57.14 -8.75
N ILE A 4 -20.83 -55.91 -8.84
CA ILE A 4 -20.02 -54.76 -9.26
C ILE A 4 -19.22 -54.27 -8.01
N LEU A 5 -17.89 -54.37 -8.12
CA LEU A 5 -16.97 -53.86 -7.11
C LEU A 5 -16.71 -52.37 -7.37
N PHE A 6 -17.25 -51.49 -6.53
CA PHE A 6 -16.93 -50.07 -6.60
C PHE A 6 -15.55 -49.83 -5.97
N CYS A 7 -14.56 -49.48 -6.76
CA CYS A 7 -13.25 -49.02 -6.28
C CYS A 7 -13.38 -47.55 -5.94
N LEU A 8 -13.29 -47.22 -4.64
CA LEU A 8 -13.24 -45.84 -4.13
C LEU A 8 -11.81 -45.30 -4.33
N ILE A 9 -11.61 -44.44 -5.33
CA ILE A 9 -10.33 -43.75 -5.51
C ILE A 9 -10.34 -42.54 -4.57
N VAL A 10 -9.56 -42.62 -3.50
CA VAL A 10 -9.31 -41.52 -2.60
C VAL A 10 -8.24 -40.62 -3.24
N PHE A 11 -8.62 -39.44 -3.74
CA PHE A 11 -7.66 -38.39 -4.11
C PHE A 11 -7.08 -37.76 -2.85
N VAL A 12 -5.86 -38.10 -2.51
CA VAL A 12 -5.07 -37.38 -1.53
C VAL A 12 -4.54 -36.13 -2.25
N ALA A 13 -5.14 -34.98 -1.95
CA ALA A 13 -4.58 -33.69 -2.37
C ALA A 13 -3.26 -33.46 -1.62
N ILE A 14 -2.14 -33.69 -2.28
CA ILE A 14 -0.82 -33.31 -1.78
C ILE A 14 -0.76 -31.80 -1.92
N SER A 15 -0.94 -31.07 -0.81
CA SER A 15 -0.63 -29.64 -0.77
C SER A 15 0.87 -29.49 -0.96
N ALA A 16 1.28 -28.84 -2.05
CA ALA A 16 2.68 -28.45 -2.22
C ALA A 16 3.10 -27.54 -1.04
N PRO A 17 4.31 -27.72 -0.49
CA PRO A 17 4.80 -26.80 0.54
C PRO A 17 4.83 -25.38 -0.05
N PRO A 18 4.57 -24.33 0.78
CA PRO A 18 4.71 -22.95 0.32
C PRO A 18 6.11 -22.76 -0.25
N LEU A 19 6.20 -22.15 -1.43
CA LEU A 19 7.50 -21.75 -1.99
C LEU A 19 8.21 -20.91 -0.92
N ALA A 20 9.48 -21.19 -0.67
CA ALA A 20 10.30 -20.33 0.16
C ALA A 20 10.33 -18.92 -0.49
N ALA A 21 10.17 -17.88 0.35
CA ALA A 21 10.25 -16.50 -0.12
C ALA A 21 11.56 -16.28 -0.90
N GLY A 22 11.43 -15.77 -2.13
CA GLY A 22 12.58 -15.43 -2.97
C GLY A 22 13.16 -14.07 -2.57
N PRO A 23 14.41 -13.76 -3.00
CA PRO A 23 14.98 -12.43 -2.78
C PRO A 23 14.15 -11.36 -3.50
N LEU A 24 13.95 -10.21 -2.85
CA LEU A 24 13.17 -9.11 -3.42
C LEU A 24 13.80 -8.53 -4.69
N GLY A 25 15.13 -8.55 -4.77
CA GLY A 25 15.89 -8.07 -5.94
C GLY A 25 15.63 -6.60 -6.26
N LEU A 26 15.41 -5.75 -5.23
CA LEU A 26 15.01 -4.37 -5.40
C LEU A 26 16.13 -3.50 -5.98
N VAL A 27 15.73 -2.65 -6.91
CA VAL A 27 16.58 -1.60 -7.50
C VAL A 27 15.85 -0.25 -7.45
N LEU A 28 16.59 0.85 -7.63
CA LEU A 28 16.00 2.16 -7.74
C LEU A 28 15.19 2.31 -9.05
N PRO A 29 14.02 2.96 -9.00
CA PRO A 29 13.17 3.16 -10.17
C PRO A 29 13.65 4.27 -11.11
N THR A 30 14.71 5.01 -10.75
CA THR A 30 15.32 6.08 -11.55
C THR A 30 16.84 6.12 -11.32
N ASP A 31 17.54 7.02 -12.01
CA ASP A 31 18.97 7.27 -11.80
C ASP A 31 19.26 8.08 -10.51
N ASN A 32 18.23 8.57 -9.83
CA ASN A 32 18.40 9.32 -8.58
C ASN A 32 18.69 8.34 -7.43
N ASP A 33 19.93 8.30 -6.97
CA ASP A 33 20.42 7.44 -5.89
C ASP A 33 20.65 8.19 -4.56
N THR A 34 20.31 9.48 -4.49
CA THR A 34 20.58 10.33 -3.34
C THR A 34 19.78 9.95 -2.07
N ILE A 35 18.82 9.02 -2.19
CA ILE A 35 18.16 8.38 -1.02
C ILE A 35 19.18 7.72 -0.07
N PHE A 36 20.33 7.33 -0.59
CA PHE A 36 21.39 6.65 0.15
C PHE A 36 22.48 7.61 0.68
N SER A 37 22.36 8.92 0.41
CA SER A 37 23.24 9.93 0.97
C SER A 37 22.85 10.31 2.39
N GLU A 38 23.72 11.04 3.09
CA GLU A 38 23.40 11.60 4.42
C GLU A 38 22.25 12.62 4.36
N ASP A 39 22.16 13.40 3.26
CA ASP A 39 21.05 14.31 2.99
C ASP A 39 20.18 13.82 1.83
N PRO A 40 19.00 13.22 2.12
CA PRO A 40 18.09 12.73 1.09
C PRO A 40 17.23 13.84 0.46
N SER A 41 17.44 15.10 0.76
CA SER A 41 16.63 16.22 0.25
C SER A 41 16.63 16.32 -1.28
N GLN A 42 17.69 15.82 -1.93
CA GLN A 42 17.81 15.77 -3.37
C GLN A 42 17.13 14.56 -4.01
N PHE A 43 16.68 13.61 -3.22
CA PHE A 43 15.91 12.47 -3.70
C PHE A 43 14.43 12.82 -3.88
N TYR A 44 13.85 13.48 -2.89
CA TYR A 44 12.41 13.71 -2.84
C TYR A 44 12.00 14.99 -3.57
N MET A 45 10.87 14.92 -4.31
CA MET A 45 10.22 16.11 -4.81
C MET A 45 9.51 16.83 -3.68
N TYR A 46 9.73 18.15 -3.57
CA TYR A 46 9.06 18.98 -2.58
C TYR A 46 7.55 19.10 -2.86
N THR A 47 6.80 19.45 -1.83
CA THR A 47 5.41 19.90 -1.97
C THR A 47 5.31 21.39 -1.72
N ASP A 48 4.48 22.12 -2.51
CA ASP A 48 4.13 23.49 -2.19
C ASP A 48 3.24 23.48 -0.95
N ARG A 49 3.58 24.34 0.00
CA ARG A 49 2.95 24.43 1.31
C ARG A 49 2.67 25.87 1.65
N ASN A 50 1.42 26.16 2.01
CA ASN A 50 1.03 27.41 2.63
C ASN A 50 0.40 27.09 3.99
N PHE A 51 1.08 27.43 5.06
CA PHE A 51 0.57 27.24 6.40
C PHE A 51 0.59 28.56 7.16
N GLU A 52 -0.61 29.04 7.55
CA GLU A 52 -0.78 30.32 8.26
C GLU A 52 -0.13 31.51 7.52
N GLY A 53 -0.19 31.51 6.18
CA GLY A 53 0.38 32.56 5.33
C GLY A 53 1.87 32.40 5.03
N VAL A 54 2.56 31.41 5.62
CA VAL A 54 3.97 31.11 5.34
C VAL A 54 4.07 30.12 4.21
N LEU A 55 4.66 30.54 3.08
CA LEU A 55 4.94 29.70 1.93
C LEU A 55 6.26 28.94 2.15
N SER A 56 6.27 27.65 1.83
CA SER A 56 7.47 26.81 1.91
C SER A 56 7.41 25.67 0.90
N LYS A 57 8.57 25.07 0.59
CA LYS A 57 8.74 23.94 -0.32
C LYS A 57 9.49 22.79 0.37
N PRO A 58 8.90 22.15 1.40
CA PRO A 58 9.57 21.09 2.13
C PRO A 58 9.72 19.84 1.25
N TRP A 59 10.95 19.35 1.10
CA TRP A 59 11.26 18.12 0.41
C TRP A 59 10.60 16.90 1.11
N SER A 60 10.46 16.96 2.44
CA SER A 60 9.83 15.89 3.22
C SER A 60 8.39 15.61 2.81
N GLY A 61 7.71 16.54 2.12
CA GLY A 61 6.38 16.30 1.56
C GLY A 61 6.35 15.23 0.46
N GLY A 62 7.50 14.88 -0.13
CA GLY A 62 7.65 13.77 -1.06
C GLY A 62 8.00 12.43 -0.42
N ALA A 63 8.25 12.38 0.89
CA ALA A 63 8.52 11.15 1.62
C ALA A 63 7.23 10.40 1.98
N TYR A 64 7.34 9.10 2.25
CA TYR A 64 6.24 8.26 2.74
C TYR A 64 5.79 8.68 4.14
N GLY A 65 4.52 8.49 4.46
CA GLY A 65 3.95 8.68 5.78
C GLY A 65 3.16 9.98 5.91
N PHE A 66 2.88 10.39 7.15
CA PHE A 66 2.19 11.65 7.43
C PHE A 66 3.16 12.83 7.24
N THR A 67 3.20 13.37 6.05
CA THR A 67 4.17 14.39 5.61
C THR A 67 3.53 15.66 5.06
N ARG A 68 2.20 15.67 4.92
CA ARG A 68 1.43 16.75 4.28
C ARG A 68 0.34 17.27 5.20
N ASP A 69 -0.26 18.41 4.86
CA ASP A 69 -1.38 19.07 5.52
C ASP A 69 -1.13 19.33 7.03
N GLN A 70 -0.49 20.47 7.31
CA GLN A 70 -0.26 20.89 8.68
C GLN A 70 -1.58 21.23 9.39
N LYS A 71 -1.60 20.89 10.68
CA LYS A 71 -2.64 21.28 11.61
C LYS A 71 -2.02 21.73 12.92
N ARG A 72 -2.48 22.84 13.47
CA ARG A 72 -2.08 23.27 14.82
C ARG A 72 -2.82 22.43 15.85
N SER A 73 -2.08 21.87 16.80
CA SER A 73 -2.59 21.09 17.91
C SER A 73 -2.01 21.59 19.24
N ALA A 74 -2.50 21.07 20.36
CA ALA A 74 -1.94 21.37 21.69
C ALA A 74 -0.48 20.89 21.83
N ALA A 75 -0.06 19.90 21.05
CA ALA A 75 1.31 19.39 21.02
C ALA A 75 2.23 20.09 19.99
N GLY A 76 1.75 21.17 19.36
CA GLY A 76 2.44 21.85 18.29
C GLY A 76 1.84 21.60 16.91
N ILE A 77 2.65 21.76 15.86
CA ILE A 77 2.21 21.52 14.49
C ILE A 77 2.37 20.04 14.18
N ILE A 78 1.27 19.41 13.74
CA ILE A 78 1.24 18.02 13.29
C ILE A 78 0.97 17.95 11.78
N LEU A 79 1.33 16.84 11.15
CA LEU A 79 1.03 16.52 9.75
C LEU A 79 -0.05 15.45 9.73
N THR A 80 -1.13 15.69 8.98
CA THR A 80 -2.37 14.88 9.09
C THR A 80 -2.69 14.09 7.83
N ARG A 81 -2.05 14.41 6.69
CA ARG A 81 -2.29 13.72 5.44
C ARG A 81 -1.18 12.73 5.15
N LEU A 82 -1.58 11.48 4.95
CA LEU A 82 -0.72 10.40 4.50
C LEU A 82 -0.27 10.63 3.04
N HIS A 83 0.98 10.35 2.78
CA HIS A 83 1.53 10.09 1.46
C HIS A 83 1.87 8.59 1.40
N GLU A 84 1.17 7.84 0.56
CA GLU A 84 1.19 6.38 0.49
C GLU A 84 2.38 5.80 -0.27
N GLY A 85 3.17 6.66 -0.91
CA GLY A 85 4.37 6.33 -1.65
C GLY A 85 5.49 7.34 -1.45
N ILE A 86 6.36 7.47 -2.44
CA ILE A 86 7.44 8.44 -2.48
C ILE A 86 7.44 9.19 -3.81
N ASP A 87 7.71 10.49 -3.78
CA ASP A 87 7.83 11.34 -4.96
C ASP A 87 9.32 11.55 -5.26
N ILE A 88 9.83 10.92 -6.32
CA ILE A 88 11.26 10.98 -6.71
C ILE A 88 11.45 12.05 -7.77
N ARG A 89 12.27 13.07 -7.45
CA ARG A 89 12.57 14.16 -8.38
C ARG A 89 13.49 13.73 -9.53
N PRO A 90 13.39 14.37 -10.70
CA PRO A 90 14.27 14.10 -11.83
C PRO A 90 15.70 14.54 -11.52
N VAL A 91 16.67 13.78 -12.06
CA VAL A 91 18.07 14.14 -12.07
C VAL A 91 18.41 15.01 -13.28
N ARG A 92 17.71 14.79 -14.42
CA ARG A 92 17.99 15.45 -15.69
C ARG A 92 16.76 16.18 -16.21
N ARG A 93 17.01 17.38 -16.77
CA ARG A 93 16.00 18.15 -17.51
C ARG A 93 16.60 18.68 -18.79
N ASP A 94 15.77 18.88 -19.80
CA ASP A 94 16.17 19.57 -21.04
C ASP A 94 16.20 21.10 -20.86
N ALA A 95 16.52 21.82 -21.92
CA ALA A 95 16.56 23.29 -21.93
C ALA A 95 15.19 23.95 -21.71
N ALA A 96 14.08 23.23 -21.97
CA ALA A 96 12.72 23.68 -21.71
C ALA A 96 12.25 23.33 -20.27
N GLY A 97 13.07 22.61 -19.50
CA GLY A 97 12.79 22.15 -18.13
C GLY A 97 11.96 20.86 -18.07
N GLU A 98 11.79 20.14 -19.18
CA GLU A 98 11.11 18.83 -19.21
C GLU A 98 12.00 17.75 -18.56
N PRO A 99 11.43 16.84 -17.73
CA PRO A 99 12.17 15.75 -17.15
C PRO A 99 12.61 14.75 -18.24
N LEU A 100 13.87 14.30 -18.17
CA LEU A 100 14.43 13.34 -19.12
C LEU A 100 14.59 11.94 -18.54
N ASP A 101 14.27 11.76 -17.27
CA ASP A 101 14.51 10.53 -16.54
C ASP A 101 13.58 9.40 -17.01
N GLU A 102 14.15 8.22 -17.20
CA GLU A 102 13.41 6.99 -17.39
C GLU A 102 12.87 6.49 -16.04
N VAL A 103 11.74 5.78 -16.09
CA VAL A 103 11.15 5.09 -14.96
C VAL A 103 11.31 3.59 -15.18
N ARG A 104 11.85 2.90 -14.19
CA ARG A 104 12.21 1.48 -14.25
C ARG A 104 11.43 0.67 -13.22
N ALA A 105 11.21 -0.61 -13.53
CA ALA A 105 10.64 -1.57 -12.58
C ALA A 105 11.57 -1.75 -11.39
N ILE A 106 11.04 -1.59 -10.16
CA ILE A 106 11.84 -1.76 -8.92
C ILE A 106 12.29 -3.19 -8.68
N ALA A 107 11.61 -4.17 -9.28
CA ALA A 107 11.92 -5.59 -9.20
C ALA A 107 11.36 -6.32 -10.41
N THR A 108 11.79 -7.56 -10.62
CA THR A 108 11.21 -8.47 -11.61
C THR A 108 9.72 -8.71 -11.30
N GLY A 109 8.89 -8.74 -12.34
CA GLY A 109 7.44 -8.93 -12.18
C GLY A 109 6.69 -8.94 -13.50
N THR A 110 5.37 -8.82 -13.42
CA THR A 110 4.47 -8.71 -14.57
C THR A 110 3.71 -7.41 -14.52
N VAL A 111 3.69 -6.65 -15.58
CA VAL A 111 2.84 -5.46 -15.72
C VAL A 111 1.38 -5.90 -15.76
N VAL A 112 0.60 -5.53 -14.76
CA VAL A 112 -0.81 -5.95 -14.66
C VAL A 112 -1.80 -4.85 -15.01
N TYR A 113 -1.34 -3.59 -15.00
CA TYR A 113 -2.18 -2.46 -15.36
C TYR A 113 -1.36 -1.33 -15.97
N VAL A 114 -1.93 -0.69 -16.98
CA VAL A 114 -1.40 0.52 -17.62
C VAL A 114 -2.55 1.45 -17.97
N THR A 115 -2.51 2.70 -17.50
CA THR A 115 -3.41 3.74 -18.02
C THR A 115 -2.64 4.77 -18.84
N THR A 116 -3.16 5.07 -20.02
CA THR A 116 -2.64 6.10 -20.91
C THR A 116 -3.38 7.43 -20.75
N SER A 117 -4.49 7.46 -20.03
CA SER A 117 -5.25 8.67 -19.73
C SER A 117 -4.57 9.50 -18.64
N ALA A 118 -4.42 10.80 -18.87
CA ALA A 118 -3.83 11.72 -17.92
C ALA A 118 -4.84 12.30 -16.90
N SER A 119 -6.15 12.09 -17.12
CA SER A 119 -7.22 12.80 -16.41
C SER A 119 -8.22 11.91 -15.68
N GLN A 120 -7.96 10.59 -15.59
CA GLN A 120 -8.89 9.66 -14.94
C GLN A 120 -8.63 9.50 -13.44
N SER A 121 -7.50 9.96 -12.94
CA SER A 121 -7.15 9.95 -11.52
C SER A 121 -6.07 10.96 -11.20
N ASN A 122 -5.86 11.24 -9.92
CA ASN A 122 -4.75 12.05 -9.42
C ASN A 122 -3.38 11.49 -9.83
N TYR A 123 -3.26 10.17 -10.05
CA TYR A 123 -2.04 9.53 -10.55
C TYR A 123 -1.69 9.90 -12.00
N GLY A 124 -2.64 10.47 -12.77
CA GLY A 124 -2.42 10.68 -14.20
C GLY A 124 -2.17 9.37 -14.93
N ARG A 125 -1.14 9.33 -15.78
CA ARG A 125 -0.69 8.07 -16.40
C ARG A 125 0.11 7.28 -15.39
N TYR A 126 -0.27 6.00 -15.19
CA TYR A 126 0.46 5.13 -14.28
C TYR A 126 0.48 3.67 -14.74
N ILE A 127 1.44 2.95 -14.19
CA ILE A 127 1.69 1.52 -14.42
C ILE A 127 1.64 0.82 -13.07
N VAL A 128 1.10 -0.40 -13.05
CA VAL A 128 1.18 -1.31 -11.90
C VAL A 128 1.90 -2.59 -12.32
N VAL A 129 2.90 -2.99 -11.54
CA VAL A 129 3.65 -4.23 -11.72
C VAL A 129 3.37 -5.15 -10.53
N HIS A 130 2.95 -6.37 -10.82
CA HIS A 130 2.79 -7.44 -9.84
C HIS A 130 4.12 -8.14 -9.59
N HIS A 131 4.47 -8.31 -8.34
CA HIS A 131 5.63 -9.05 -7.86
C HIS A 131 5.18 -10.26 -7.03
N ASP A 132 5.78 -11.42 -7.32
CA ASP A 132 5.60 -12.65 -6.53
C ASP A 132 6.95 -13.03 -5.91
N TRP A 133 7.09 -12.79 -4.62
CA TRP A 133 8.28 -13.15 -3.84
C TRP A 133 8.04 -14.37 -2.93
N GLY A 134 6.87 -15.03 -3.05
CA GLY A 134 6.48 -16.17 -2.21
C GLY A 134 5.74 -15.79 -0.92
N ASP A 135 5.74 -14.51 -0.55
CA ASP A 135 5.05 -13.98 0.65
C ASP A 135 3.64 -13.42 0.32
N GLY A 136 3.13 -13.70 -0.87
CA GLY A 136 1.88 -13.17 -1.41
C GLY A 136 2.11 -12.13 -2.50
N PRO A 137 1.02 -11.66 -3.15
CA PRO A 137 1.11 -10.71 -4.26
C PRO A 137 1.39 -9.29 -3.75
N PHE A 138 2.45 -8.66 -4.25
CA PHE A 138 2.73 -7.25 -4.02
C PHE A 138 2.67 -6.47 -5.33
N PHE A 139 2.33 -5.18 -5.24
CA PHE A 139 2.08 -4.36 -6.42
C PHE A 139 2.85 -3.05 -6.31
N SER A 140 3.85 -2.84 -7.18
CA SER A 140 4.45 -1.53 -7.34
C SER A 140 3.65 -0.68 -8.32
N LEU A 141 3.48 0.60 -7.99
CA LEU A 141 2.77 1.58 -8.79
C LEU A 141 3.72 2.73 -9.14
N TYR A 142 3.68 3.18 -10.39
CA TYR A 142 4.53 4.25 -10.93
C TYR A 142 3.63 5.28 -11.62
N ALA A 143 3.48 6.45 -11.01
CA ALA A 143 2.52 7.45 -11.46
C ALA A 143 3.17 8.74 -12.01
N HIS A 144 2.32 9.63 -12.50
CA HIS A 144 2.64 10.94 -13.09
C HIS A 144 3.49 10.85 -14.37
N LEU A 145 3.43 9.71 -15.06
CA LEU A 145 4.24 9.46 -16.25
C LEU A 145 3.88 10.38 -17.42
N SER A 146 4.90 10.82 -18.16
CA SER A 146 4.69 11.46 -19.48
C SER A 146 4.32 10.41 -20.54
N ALA A 147 4.89 9.21 -20.42
CA ALA A 147 4.58 8.05 -21.27
C ALA A 147 4.77 6.74 -20.52
N ALA A 148 3.85 5.80 -20.72
CA ALA A 148 4.04 4.39 -20.40
C ALA A 148 4.63 3.69 -21.64
N THR A 149 5.74 2.96 -21.49
CA THR A 149 6.39 2.20 -22.57
C THR A 149 6.10 0.71 -22.46
N ALA A 150 5.87 0.20 -21.25
CA ALA A 150 5.44 -1.17 -21.02
C ALA A 150 3.95 -1.37 -21.28
N LYS A 151 3.54 -2.62 -21.48
CA LYS A 151 2.15 -3.02 -21.76
C LYS A 151 1.66 -4.01 -20.71
N ALA A 152 0.36 -4.00 -20.44
CA ALA A 152 -0.26 -5.02 -19.58
C ALA A 152 -0.01 -6.43 -20.15
N GLY A 153 0.33 -7.37 -19.26
CA GLY A 153 0.75 -8.72 -19.60
C GLY A 153 2.25 -8.89 -19.87
N GLN A 154 3.02 -7.80 -19.98
CA GLN A 154 4.47 -7.86 -20.20
C GLN A 154 5.20 -8.29 -18.92
N SER A 155 6.08 -9.29 -19.02
CA SER A 155 7.07 -9.58 -17.98
C SER A 155 8.19 -8.55 -18.06
N VAL A 156 8.64 -8.06 -16.92
CA VAL A 156 9.72 -7.09 -16.79
C VAL A 156 10.75 -7.57 -15.77
N THR A 157 12.00 -7.24 -16.02
CA THR A 157 13.10 -7.49 -15.07
C THR A 157 13.36 -6.28 -14.20
N ALA A 158 14.00 -6.49 -13.04
CA ALA A 158 14.45 -5.39 -12.19
C ALA A 158 15.35 -4.42 -12.99
N GLY A 159 15.06 -3.12 -12.95
CA GLY A 159 15.80 -2.09 -13.69
C GLY A 159 15.38 -1.90 -15.15
N GLU A 160 14.44 -2.70 -15.67
CA GLU A 160 13.91 -2.52 -17.03
C GLU A 160 13.08 -1.24 -17.12
N THR A 161 13.29 -0.45 -18.18
CA THR A 161 12.54 0.78 -18.42
C THR A 161 11.10 0.45 -18.79
N ILE A 162 10.16 0.98 -18.02
CA ILE A 162 8.72 0.79 -18.18
C ILE A 162 7.97 2.07 -18.57
N GLY A 163 8.61 3.25 -18.41
CA GLY A 163 8.00 4.53 -18.72
C GLY A 163 8.98 5.69 -18.67
N LYS A 164 8.44 6.89 -18.86
CA LYS A 164 9.19 8.15 -18.74
C LYS A 164 8.55 9.01 -17.66
N MET A 165 9.38 9.65 -16.85
CA MET A 165 8.93 10.61 -15.84
C MET A 165 8.17 11.76 -16.48
N GLY A 166 7.19 12.29 -15.74
CA GLY A 166 6.36 13.39 -16.21
C GLY A 166 5.75 14.19 -15.08
N TYR A 167 4.60 14.76 -15.33
CA TYR A 167 3.81 15.57 -14.39
C TYR A 167 2.32 15.50 -14.70
N THR A 168 1.85 14.33 -15.19
CA THR A 168 0.42 14.10 -15.42
C THR A 168 -0.31 13.83 -14.10
N GLY A 169 -1.63 14.09 -14.07
CA GLY A 169 -2.44 14.01 -12.86
C GLY A 169 -2.71 15.38 -12.24
N ASP A 170 -3.45 15.40 -11.14
CA ASP A 170 -3.98 16.63 -10.57
C ASP A 170 -2.92 17.39 -9.75
N GLY A 171 -2.86 18.71 -9.94
CA GLY A 171 -2.06 19.63 -9.12
C GLY A 171 -0.54 19.54 -9.30
N ILE A 172 -0.08 18.89 -10.39
CA ILE A 172 1.35 18.78 -10.70
C ILE A 172 1.66 19.58 -11.96
N ASN A 173 2.73 20.35 -11.92
CA ASN A 173 3.24 21.11 -13.06
C ASN A 173 4.66 20.64 -13.43
N ARG A 174 5.21 21.17 -14.52
CA ARG A 174 6.54 20.81 -15.03
C ARG A 174 7.66 21.06 -13.99
N GLU A 175 7.60 22.13 -13.22
CA GLU A 175 8.60 22.42 -12.16
C GLU A 175 8.64 21.29 -11.13
N ARG A 176 7.48 20.77 -10.76
CA ARG A 176 7.28 19.67 -9.82
C ARG A 176 7.19 18.30 -10.50
N ALA A 177 7.68 18.14 -11.73
CA ALA A 177 7.73 16.84 -12.38
C ALA A 177 8.50 15.83 -11.52
N HIS A 178 7.92 14.64 -11.34
CA HIS A 178 8.47 13.54 -10.52
C HIS A 178 7.83 12.21 -10.93
N VAL A 179 8.39 11.11 -10.49
CA VAL A 179 7.68 9.83 -10.44
C VAL A 179 7.21 9.58 -9.01
N HIS A 180 5.92 9.32 -8.85
CA HIS A 180 5.36 8.80 -7.61
C HIS A 180 5.43 7.27 -7.63
N VAL A 181 6.06 6.67 -6.62
CA VAL A 181 6.27 5.22 -6.53
C VAL A 181 5.70 4.67 -5.25
N GLU A 182 4.90 3.62 -5.36
CA GLU A 182 4.35 2.86 -4.24
C GLU A 182 4.75 1.39 -4.31
N LEU A 183 4.74 0.71 -3.19
CA LEU A 183 4.69 -0.74 -3.09
C LEU A 183 3.53 -1.11 -2.17
N ASN A 184 2.58 -1.89 -2.67
CA ASN A 184 1.27 -2.05 -2.07
C ASN A 184 0.88 -3.49 -1.79
N PHE A 185 0.10 -3.67 -0.71
CA PHE A 185 -0.89 -4.75 -0.62
C PHE A 185 -2.09 -4.44 -1.50
N ILE A 186 -2.76 -5.48 -2.01
CA ILE A 186 -4.12 -5.36 -2.56
C ILE A 186 -5.13 -5.81 -1.51
N LEU A 187 -6.18 -5.01 -1.28
CA LEU A 187 -7.13 -5.27 -0.20
C LEU A 187 -8.17 -6.31 -0.60
N SER A 188 -8.78 -6.18 -1.78
CA SER A 188 -9.84 -7.08 -2.25
C SER A 188 -9.80 -7.32 -3.76
N ASP A 189 -10.02 -8.57 -4.17
CA ASP A 189 -10.22 -8.92 -5.58
C ASP A 189 -11.65 -8.57 -6.05
N HIS A 190 -12.57 -8.34 -5.11
CA HIS A 190 -13.96 -7.98 -5.36
C HIS A 190 -14.20 -6.46 -5.30
N PHE A 191 -13.14 -5.64 -5.45
CA PHE A 191 -13.18 -4.19 -5.30
C PHE A 191 -14.26 -3.50 -6.14
N GLN A 192 -14.51 -3.96 -7.38
CA GLN A 192 -15.53 -3.36 -8.24
C GLN A 192 -16.92 -3.39 -7.59
N ARG A 193 -17.31 -4.53 -7.00
CA ARG A 193 -18.59 -4.67 -6.29
C ARG A 193 -18.70 -3.73 -5.10
N TRP A 194 -17.61 -3.62 -4.32
CA TRP A 194 -17.56 -2.68 -3.20
C TRP A 194 -17.62 -1.23 -3.68
N TYR A 195 -16.91 -0.88 -4.77
CA TYR A 195 -16.88 0.46 -5.32
C TYR A 195 -18.28 0.94 -5.73
N GLU A 196 -19.05 0.11 -6.40
CA GLU A 196 -20.43 0.40 -6.85
C GLU A 196 -21.41 0.61 -5.69
N GLN A 197 -21.14 0.07 -4.51
CA GLN A 197 -21.96 0.32 -3.31
C GLN A 197 -21.67 1.68 -2.65
N HIS A 198 -20.49 2.25 -2.89
CA HIS A 198 -20.02 3.42 -2.16
C HIS A 198 -19.82 4.67 -3.02
N PHE A 199 -19.74 4.51 -4.34
CA PHE A 199 -19.47 5.59 -5.27
C PHE A 199 -20.43 5.54 -6.47
N THR A 200 -20.82 6.72 -6.97
CA THR A 200 -21.71 6.85 -8.13
C THR A 200 -20.96 7.04 -9.44
N ASN A 201 -19.70 7.46 -9.40
CA ASN A 201 -18.84 7.60 -10.56
C ASN A 201 -18.24 6.25 -10.98
N GLN A 202 -17.87 6.14 -12.24
CA GLN A 202 -17.28 4.93 -12.79
C GLN A 202 -15.87 4.69 -12.22
N ASN A 203 -15.58 3.44 -11.85
CA ASN A 203 -14.22 2.98 -11.59
C ASN A 203 -13.52 2.66 -12.92
N HIS A 204 -12.51 3.45 -13.28
CA HIS A 204 -11.74 3.28 -14.52
C HIS A 204 -10.50 2.38 -14.36
N HIS A 205 -10.20 1.95 -13.12
CA HIS A 205 -8.92 1.34 -12.76
C HIS A 205 -9.04 -0.11 -12.28
N GLY A 206 -10.27 -0.67 -12.29
CA GLY A 206 -10.51 -2.03 -11.80
C GLY A 206 -9.99 -2.18 -10.36
N ILE A 207 -9.39 -3.32 -10.06
CA ILE A 207 -8.81 -3.61 -8.73
C ILE A 207 -7.53 -2.81 -8.43
N TYR A 208 -6.92 -2.16 -9.42
CA TYR A 208 -5.71 -1.35 -9.28
C TYR A 208 -6.01 0.14 -9.01
N ASN A 209 -7.21 0.45 -8.58
CA ASN A 209 -7.58 1.75 -8.03
C ASN A 209 -6.86 1.97 -6.68
N GLY A 210 -6.32 3.17 -6.45
CA GLY A 210 -5.57 3.49 -5.24
C GLY A 210 -6.32 3.24 -3.93
N ILE A 211 -7.67 3.30 -3.93
CA ILE A 211 -8.48 2.97 -2.74
C ILE A 211 -8.34 1.49 -2.33
N ASN A 212 -8.06 0.61 -3.29
CA ASN A 212 -7.86 -0.83 -3.04
C ASN A 212 -6.41 -1.20 -2.73
N LEU A 213 -5.53 -0.24 -2.71
CA LEU A 213 -4.10 -0.42 -2.47
C LEU A 213 -3.70 0.16 -1.11
N THR A 214 -2.76 -0.46 -0.44
CA THR A 214 -2.22 0.04 0.83
C THR A 214 -0.70 0.02 0.77
N GLY A 215 -0.12 1.24 0.71
CA GLY A 215 1.31 1.45 0.48
C GLY A 215 2.17 1.13 1.70
N LEU A 216 3.32 0.52 1.45
CA LEU A 216 4.44 0.33 2.37
C LEU A 216 5.44 1.47 2.25
N ASP A 217 6.25 1.70 3.28
CA ASP A 217 7.40 2.61 3.19
C ASP A 217 8.48 2.03 2.26
N ILE A 218 8.32 2.26 0.96
CA ILE A 218 9.24 1.78 -0.06
C ILE A 218 10.64 2.38 0.10
N ALA A 219 10.77 3.62 0.61
CA ALA A 219 12.05 4.24 0.84
C ALA A 219 12.83 3.54 1.97
N ALA A 220 12.16 3.24 3.07
CA ALA A 220 12.75 2.46 4.16
C ALA A 220 13.08 1.03 3.70
N LEU A 221 12.21 0.40 2.89
CA LEU A 221 12.46 -0.94 2.34
C LEU A 221 13.68 -0.97 1.40
N LEU A 222 13.85 0.02 0.51
CA LEU A 222 15.04 0.12 -0.35
C LEU A 222 16.33 0.24 0.47
N LYS A 223 16.31 1.03 1.55
CA LYS A 223 17.45 1.15 2.48
C LYS A 223 17.72 -0.15 3.23
N ALA A 224 16.67 -0.82 3.73
CA ALA A 224 16.78 -2.09 4.42
C ALA A 224 17.30 -3.20 3.49
N HIS A 225 16.80 -3.26 2.26
CA HIS A 225 17.27 -4.20 1.23
C HIS A 225 18.74 -3.96 0.84
N ARG A 226 19.17 -2.70 0.73
CA ARG A 226 20.58 -2.37 0.49
C ARG A 226 21.49 -2.86 1.63
N ALA A 227 21.03 -2.76 2.88
CA ALA A 227 21.76 -3.24 4.05
C ALA A 227 21.72 -4.78 4.20
N ASN A 228 20.59 -5.38 3.83
CA ASN A 228 20.38 -6.83 3.87
C ASN A 228 19.62 -7.27 2.60
N PRO A 229 20.30 -7.69 1.52
CA PRO A 229 19.65 -8.13 0.28
C PRO A 229 18.73 -9.36 0.42
N ALA A 230 18.84 -10.10 1.52
CA ALA A 230 18.00 -11.26 1.82
C ALA A 230 16.72 -10.90 2.59
N ILE A 231 16.49 -9.61 2.95
CA ILE A 231 15.31 -9.19 3.70
C ILE A 231 14.03 -9.54 2.94
N THR A 232 13.03 -10.04 3.65
CA THR A 232 11.68 -10.29 3.15
C THR A 232 10.73 -9.17 3.57
N ILE A 233 9.53 -9.08 2.95
CA ILE A 233 8.52 -8.10 3.37
C ILE A 233 8.03 -8.36 4.81
N PRO A 234 7.74 -9.62 5.23
CA PRO A 234 7.40 -9.91 6.63
C PRO A 234 8.46 -9.44 7.64
N GLU A 235 9.74 -9.70 7.37
CA GLU A 235 10.85 -9.27 8.24
C GLU A 235 10.97 -7.75 8.28
N PHE A 236 10.88 -7.08 7.13
CA PHE A 236 10.87 -5.63 7.07
C PHE A 236 9.76 -5.03 7.94
N LEU A 237 8.51 -5.49 7.79
CA LEU A 237 7.39 -4.99 8.57
C LEU A 237 7.52 -5.30 10.07
N ALA A 238 8.09 -6.46 10.43
CA ALA A 238 8.34 -6.81 11.83
C ALA A 238 9.32 -5.85 12.52
N THR A 239 10.25 -5.25 11.77
CA THR A 239 11.26 -4.33 12.32
C THR A 239 10.87 -2.85 12.26
N GLN A 240 9.99 -2.46 11.33
CA GLN A 240 9.69 -1.05 11.05
C GLN A 240 8.31 -0.58 11.54
N ALA A 241 7.39 -1.50 11.79
CA ALA A 241 6.00 -1.16 12.00
C ALA A 241 5.57 -1.29 13.46
N GLU A 242 5.03 -0.19 14.00
CA GLU A 242 4.42 -0.17 15.32
C GLU A 242 2.91 -0.32 15.21
N VAL A 243 2.31 -1.17 16.06
CA VAL A 243 0.85 -1.27 16.17
C VAL A 243 0.29 0.02 16.74
N HIS A 244 -0.49 0.73 15.92
CA HIS A 244 -1.14 1.97 16.31
C HIS A 244 -2.58 1.74 16.80
N TYR A 245 -3.31 0.81 16.18
CA TYR A 245 -4.66 0.43 16.64
C TYR A 245 -4.99 -1.02 16.32
N ARG A 246 -5.97 -1.56 17.06
CA ARG A 246 -6.55 -2.88 16.81
C ARG A 246 -8.04 -2.79 16.66
N VAL A 247 -8.57 -3.65 15.79
CA VAL A 247 -10.01 -3.75 15.55
C VAL A 247 -10.42 -5.21 15.55
N LEU A 248 -11.41 -5.53 16.35
CA LEU A 248 -12.08 -6.82 16.33
C LEU A 248 -13.25 -6.75 15.35
N VAL A 249 -13.29 -7.66 14.38
CA VAL A 249 -14.33 -7.72 13.35
C VAL A 249 -15.06 -9.06 13.41
N PRO A 250 -16.39 -9.12 13.20
CA PRO A 250 -17.12 -10.37 13.17
C PRO A 250 -16.61 -11.24 12.01
N LYS A 251 -16.55 -12.56 12.22
CA LYS A 251 -16.24 -13.52 11.16
C LYS A 251 -17.51 -13.82 10.37
N THR A 252 -17.60 -13.33 9.15
CA THR A 252 -18.76 -13.53 8.26
C THR A 252 -18.52 -14.60 7.18
N GLY A 253 -17.31 -15.17 7.12
CA GLY A 253 -16.92 -16.16 6.11
C GLY A 253 -15.44 -16.46 6.15
N GLY A 254 -14.88 -16.81 4.99
CA GLY A 254 -13.43 -16.87 4.79
C GLY A 254 -12.80 -15.48 4.90
N LEU A 255 -11.48 -15.44 5.01
CA LEU A 255 -10.72 -14.19 5.03
C LEU A 255 -9.71 -14.19 3.85
N PRO A 256 -10.14 -13.79 2.63
CA PRO A 256 -9.29 -13.83 1.43
C PRO A 256 -7.99 -13.06 1.58
N PHE A 257 -8.01 -11.94 2.31
CA PHE A 257 -6.80 -11.17 2.60
C PHE A 257 -5.76 -11.99 3.37
N LEU A 258 -6.17 -12.76 4.40
CA LEU A 258 -5.26 -13.65 5.13
C LEU A 258 -4.80 -14.85 4.26
N GLN A 259 -5.62 -15.30 3.31
CA GLN A 259 -5.21 -16.35 2.37
C GLN A 259 -4.13 -15.84 1.40
N ARG A 260 -4.20 -14.56 0.98
CA ARG A 260 -3.17 -13.90 0.15
C ARG A 260 -1.87 -13.63 0.92
N TYR A 261 -1.98 -13.27 2.21
CA TYR A 261 -0.86 -12.90 3.07
C TYR A 261 -0.83 -13.73 4.35
N PRO A 262 -0.58 -15.06 4.25
CA PRO A 262 -0.74 -15.98 5.39
C PRO A 262 0.19 -15.69 6.56
N TRP A 263 1.33 -15.06 6.30
CA TRP A 263 2.30 -14.65 7.32
C TRP A 263 1.79 -13.53 8.25
N LEU A 264 0.68 -12.84 7.92
CA LEU A 264 0.01 -11.91 8.83
C LEU A 264 -0.73 -12.64 9.95
N GLY A 265 -1.05 -13.92 9.76
CA GLY A 265 -1.69 -14.73 10.78
C GLY A 265 -0.79 -14.94 12.01
N ARG A 266 -1.35 -14.76 13.19
CA ARG A 266 -0.69 -15.03 14.47
C ARG A 266 -1.58 -15.92 15.32
N GLU A 267 -1.00 -16.94 15.94
CA GLU A 267 -1.69 -17.80 16.88
C GLU A 267 -2.99 -18.40 16.27
N LEU A 268 -2.95 -18.79 14.99
CA LEU A 268 -4.15 -19.22 14.23
C LEU A 268 -4.81 -20.49 14.81
N ASP A 269 -4.05 -21.33 15.46
CA ASP A 269 -4.44 -22.58 16.13
C ASP A 269 -4.92 -22.38 17.57
N ARG A 270 -4.75 -21.20 18.16
CA ARG A 270 -5.14 -20.88 19.54
C ARG A 270 -6.65 -20.97 19.77
N VAL A 271 -7.46 -20.62 18.75
CA VAL A 271 -8.92 -20.65 18.79
C VAL A 271 -9.42 -21.59 17.69
N GLN A 272 -9.95 -22.75 18.06
CA GLN A 272 -10.38 -23.77 17.08
C GLN A 272 -11.54 -23.32 16.19
N ASN A 273 -12.51 -22.58 16.76
CA ASN A 273 -13.68 -22.07 16.03
C ASN A 273 -13.82 -20.55 16.25
N PRO A 274 -12.99 -19.73 15.62
CA PRO A 274 -13.05 -18.30 15.82
C PRO A 274 -14.39 -17.73 15.30
N VAL A 275 -14.99 -16.85 16.09
CA VAL A 275 -16.21 -16.11 15.74
C VAL A 275 -15.94 -14.68 15.28
N SER A 276 -14.68 -14.25 15.47
CA SER A 276 -14.19 -12.93 15.04
C SER A 276 -12.69 -12.98 14.72
N TRP A 277 -12.20 -11.88 14.11
CA TRP A 277 -10.80 -11.67 13.82
C TRP A 277 -10.33 -10.35 14.44
N GLU A 278 -9.20 -10.33 15.15
CA GLU A 278 -8.56 -9.09 15.59
C GLU A 278 -7.45 -8.71 14.63
N PHE A 279 -7.62 -7.57 13.98
CA PHE A 279 -6.60 -6.95 13.11
C PHE A 279 -5.76 -5.96 13.91
N SER A 280 -4.45 -5.98 13.72
CA SER A 280 -3.52 -4.95 14.18
C SER A 280 -3.05 -4.13 12.99
N PHE A 281 -3.06 -2.80 13.12
CA PHE A 281 -2.70 -1.87 12.06
C PHE A 281 -1.63 -0.88 12.50
N ALA A 282 -0.77 -0.48 11.56
CA ALA A 282 0.03 0.74 11.69
C ALA A 282 -0.86 1.98 11.60
N ALA A 283 -0.33 3.16 11.97
CA ALA A 283 -1.02 4.44 11.80
C ALA A 283 -1.46 4.71 10.35
N THR A 284 -0.65 4.32 9.39
CA THR A 284 -0.91 4.41 7.95
C THR A 284 -2.03 3.49 7.46
N GLY A 285 -2.42 2.53 8.28
CA GLY A 285 -3.43 1.50 7.97
C GLY A 285 -2.84 0.20 7.43
N VAL A 286 -1.53 0.08 7.30
CA VAL A 286 -0.88 -1.18 6.91
C VAL A 286 -1.23 -2.25 7.93
N PRO A 287 -1.79 -3.41 7.50
CA PRO A 287 -2.06 -4.54 8.39
C PRO A 287 -0.75 -5.19 8.84
N LEU A 288 -0.62 -5.44 10.14
CA LEU A 288 0.59 -5.98 10.76
C LEU A 288 0.40 -7.38 11.34
N ALA A 289 -0.82 -7.71 11.76
CA ALA A 289 -1.17 -9.01 12.29
C ALA A 289 -2.68 -9.25 12.24
N ILE A 290 -3.07 -10.51 12.14
CA ILE A 290 -4.45 -10.97 12.21
C ILE A 290 -4.49 -12.16 13.17
N LYS A 291 -5.33 -12.07 14.21
CA LYS A 291 -5.51 -13.14 15.21
C LYS A 291 -6.94 -13.64 15.21
N PRO A 292 -7.16 -14.95 15.42
CA PRO A 292 -8.48 -15.48 15.69
C PRO A 292 -8.95 -15.08 17.09
N SER A 293 -10.26 -14.89 17.26
CA SER A 293 -10.86 -14.58 18.55
C SER A 293 -12.17 -15.37 18.76
N ASP A 294 -12.43 -15.77 20.00
CA ASP A 294 -13.68 -16.36 20.49
C ASP A 294 -14.67 -15.32 21.04
N GLN A 295 -14.27 -14.05 21.06
CA GLN A 295 -15.16 -12.95 21.46
C GLN A 295 -16.12 -12.61 20.34
N ALA A 296 -17.42 -12.84 20.54
CA ALA A 296 -18.46 -12.47 19.58
C ALA A 296 -18.70 -10.96 19.57
N VAL A 297 -18.73 -10.38 18.38
CA VAL A 297 -19.09 -8.97 18.14
C VAL A 297 -20.10 -8.90 16.99
N GLN A 298 -21.05 -7.96 17.08
CA GLN A 298 -22.08 -7.77 16.05
C GLN A 298 -21.59 -6.82 14.92
N ALA A 299 -20.65 -5.95 15.25
CA ALA A 299 -20.05 -4.98 14.33
C ALA A 299 -18.57 -4.80 14.70
N PRO A 300 -17.74 -4.27 13.81
CA PRO A 300 -16.35 -3.97 14.13
C PRO A 300 -16.21 -3.00 15.30
N ILE A 301 -15.32 -3.32 16.25
CA ILE A 301 -15.03 -2.49 17.44
C ILE A 301 -13.52 -2.27 17.56
N VAL A 302 -13.12 -1.05 17.95
CA VAL A 302 -11.72 -0.75 18.27
C VAL A 302 -11.41 -1.31 19.65
N THR A 303 -10.44 -2.22 19.73
CA THR A 303 -10.01 -2.88 20.98
C THR A 303 -8.76 -2.23 21.58
N TYR A 304 -8.01 -1.50 20.76
CA TYR A 304 -6.82 -0.76 21.20
C TYR A 304 -6.57 0.41 20.27
N VAL A 305 -6.11 1.51 20.83
CA VAL A 305 -5.54 2.65 20.10
C VAL A 305 -4.37 3.23 20.89
N LYS A 306 -3.26 3.50 20.20
CA LYS A 306 -2.13 4.23 20.76
C LYS A 306 -2.57 5.67 21.07
N PRO A 307 -2.37 6.18 22.29
CA PRO A 307 -2.70 7.55 22.61
C PRO A 307 -2.00 8.56 21.69
N THR A 308 -2.75 9.57 21.24
CA THR A 308 -2.26 10.65 20.38
C THR A 308 -2.57 12.01 21.01
N PRO A 309 -1.82 13.09 20.66
CA PRO A 309 -2.05 14.41 21.23
C PRO A 309 -3.30 15.13 20.71
N GLY A 310 -4.15 14.47 19.93
CA GLY A 310 -5.36 15.04 19.34
C GLY A 310 -6.37 14.01 18.95
N ASN A 311 -7.21 14.32 17.94
CA ASN A 311 -8.17 13.38 17.39
C ASN A 311 -7.42 12.27 16.63
N HIS A 312 -7.81 11.01 16.87
CA HIS A 312 -7.19 9.86 16.23
C HIS A 312 -7.29 9.90 14.70
N GLY A 313 -8.30 10.59 14.14
CA GLY A 313 -8.45 10.78 12.71
C GLY A 313 -7.24 11.46 12.05
N ASP A 314 -6.60 12.39 12.77
CA ASP A 314 -5.41 13.10 12.30
C ASP A 314 -4.18 12.17 12.11
N PHE A 315 -4.20 11.00 12.74
CA PHE A 315 -3.10 10.02 12.78
C PHE A 315 -3.45 8.66 12.16
N THR A 316 -4.64 8.51 11.59
CA THR A 316 -5.13 7.22 11.06
C THR A 316 -5.82 7.36 9.70
N VAL A 317 -5.46 8.38 8.91
CA VAL A 317 -6.08 8.65 7.60
C VAL A 317 -7.60 8.81 7.71
N GLY A 318 -8.08 9.40 8.81
CA GLY A 318 -9.50 9.55 9.09
C GLY A 318 -10.26 8.23 9.35
N ARG A 319 -9.58 7.10 9.58
CA ARG A 319 -10.23 5.80 9.84
C ARG A 319 -10.83 5.70 11.24
N LEU A 320 -10.21 6.37 12.19
CA LEU A 320 -10.68 6.44 13.58
C LEU A 320 -11.12 7.87 13.93
N THR A 321 -11.91 7.99 14.99
CA THR A 321 -12.21 9.25 15.67
C THR A 321 -12.21 9.03 17.18
N GLY A 322 -12.07 10.10 17.94
CA GLY A 322 -11.91 10.06 19.39
C GLY A 322 -10.56 10.59 19.83
N THR A 323 -10.30 10.59 21.14
CA THR A 323 -9.09 11.12 21.78
C THR A 323 -8.66 10.25 22.95
N GLY A 324 -7.37 10.33 23.34
CA GLY A 324 -6.81 9.61 24.48
C GLY A 324 -6.75 8.11 24.23
N ASP A 325 -7.34 7.33 25.11
CA ASP A 325 -7.42 5.86 25.05
C ASP A 325 -8.69 5.33 24.39
N ARG A 326 -9.55 6.22 23.86
CA ARG A 326 -10.86 5.88 23.28
C ARG A 326 -10.91 6.27 21.82
N ALA A 327 -11.25 5.30 20.99
CA ALA A 327 -11.47 5.49 19.57
C ALA A 327 -12.67 4.69 19.09
N THR A 328 -13.33 5.20 18.04
CA THR A 328 -14.35 4.49 17.28
C THR A 328 -14.01 4.58 15.79
N LEU A 329 -14.54 3.63 15.02
CA LEU A 329 -14.41 3.65 13.56
C LEU A 329 -15.25 4.78 12.97
N THR A 330 -14.69 5.47 12.00
CA THR A 330 -15.44 6.35 11.11
C THR A 330 -16.10 5.54 9.98
N PRO A 331 -17.00 6.13 9.18
CA PRO A 331 -17.48 5.49 7.96
C PRO A 331 -16.34 5.09 7.00
N SER A 332 -15.26 5.90 6.92
CA SER A 332 -14.06 5.57 6.14
C SER A 332 -13.35 4.34 6.69
N GLY A 333 -13.17 4.26 8.02
CA GLY A 333 -12.58 3.10 8.68
C GLY A 333 -13.41 1.83 8.47
N SER A 334 -14.73 1.92 8.57
CA SER A 334 -15.63 0.80 8.34
C SER A 334 -15.54 0.30 6.89
N ARG A 335 -15.54 1.21 5.90
CA ARG A 335 -15.36 0.87 4.49
C ARG A 335 -14.01 0.20 4.19
N TYR A 336 -12.94 0.66 4.85
CA TYR A 336 -11.62 0.04 4.75
C TYR A 336 -11.61 -1.40 5.27
N LEU A 337 -12.27 -1.65 6.41
CA LEU A 337 -12.42 -3.00 6.97
C LEU A 337 -13.26 -3.90 6.07
N GLN A 338 -14.33 -3.38 5.46
CA GLN A 338 -15.10 -4.14 4.47
C GLN A 338 -14.22 -4.67 3.36
N LEU A 339 -13.35 -3.83 2.76
CA LEU A 339 -12.42 -4.27 1.72
C LEU A 339 -11.50 -5.39 2.19
N ILE A 340 -10.89 -5.26 3.36
CA ILE A 340 -9.93 -6.24 3.88
C ILE A 340 -10.60 -7.57 4.25
N THR A 341 -11.88 -7.54 4.65
CA THR A 341 -12.63 -8.72 5.09
C THR A 341 -13.54 -9.29 4.01
N ASP A 342 -13.67 -8.63 2.85
CA ASP A 342 -14.65 -8.93 1.80
C ASP A 342 -16.11 -9.01 2.35
N SER A 343 -16.44 -8.21 3.38
CA SER A 343 -17.76 -8.22 4.03
C SER A 343 -18.65 -7.09 3.50
N PHE A 344 -19.10 -7.19 2.22
CA PHE A 344 -19.96 -6.21 1.55
C PHE A 344 -20.85 -6.83 0.45
#